data_078e4edcb1329cf685a634c8d4c24224
#
_entry.id   078e4edcb1329cf685a634c8d4c24224
#
_cell.length_a   1.000
_cell.length_b   1.000
_cell.length_c   1.000
_cell.angle_alpha   90.00
_cell.angle_beta   90.00
_cell.angle_gamma   90.00
#
_symmetry.space_group_name_H-M   'P 1'
#
loop_
_entity.id
_entity.type
_entity.pdbx_description
1 polymer ?
#
loop_
_entity_poly.entity_id
_entity_poly.type
_entity_poly.pdbx_seq_one_letter_code
_entity_poly.pdbx_strand_id
1 'polypeptide(L)'
;MQFAGQGKPPLGIIFDSDMGARIDAALALALLYGFEGKSEARLTSVSVSKSNLKAAAYCEAVGRFYAGATSPEVRFFFRSLPVGLSTDGKMTEDTPMLTVPLSKRNAEGAPVYNHGIGKLNDTAEVTALIRNAFTAQQDQNSVVILAGPATNLVKVLDLPGAKDLISRKVRLLSVAAGAYPEGQPESHVTSDIAAARKLFAEWPTPIVAAGFEVGEALRFPASSIEKDFAWSTAHPVVDAYRAFQPMPYDAPSCDLAAALYAVRPQEGYFKLSDPGTIRVLDDGRTRFVPSAEGKHRYLIVDPAQNERVIKTYVEIASAKPVPRQPRFRTQQKNQELPKKP
;
A
#
# COMPACT_ATOMS: atom_id res chain seq x y z
N MET A 1 -27.61 -10.68 28.88
CA MET A 1 -27.23 -10.98 27.50
C MET A 1 -25.76 -10.64 27.37
N GLN A 2 -24.90 -11.65 27.38
CA GLN A 2 -23.46 -11.47 27.12
C GLN A 2 -23.27 -11.25 25.61
N PHE A 3 -22.80 -10.09 25.22
CA PHE A 3 -22.31 -9.86 23.85
C PHE A 3 -21.03 -10.69 23.68
N ALA A 4 -21.12 -11.78 22.93
CA ALA A 4 -19.98 -12.57 22.52
C ALA A 4 -18.95 -11.66 21.84
N GLY A 5 -17.68 -11.80 22.22
CA GLY A 5 -16.57 -10.93 21.94
C GLY A 5 -16.51 -10.38 20.51
N GLN A 6 -16.54 -9.07 20.41
CA GLN A 6 -16.11 -8.40 19.19
C GLN A 6 -14.61 -8.63 19.06
N GLY A 7 -14.21 -9.51 18.15
CA GLY A 7 -12.80 -9.67 17.80
C GLY A 7 -12.18 -8.32 17.48
N LYS A 8 -10.88 -8.16 17.74
CA LYS A 8 -10.14 -6.93 17.42
C LYS A 8 -10.35 -6.61 15.93
N PRO A 9 -10.73 -5.37 15.58
CA PRO A 9 -10.94 -5.01 14.18
C PRO A 9 -9.65 -5.23 13.36
N PRO A 10 -9.75 -5.58 12.08
CA PRO A 10 -8.60 -5.67 11.21
C PRO A 10 -7.76 -4.40 11.26
N LEU A 11 -6.45 -4.54 11.10
CA LEU A 11 -5.52 -3.43 11.07
C LEU A 11 -5.86 -2.48 9.92
N GLY A 12 -6.09 -1.21 10.21
CA GLY A 12 -6.32 -0.19 9.17
C GLY A 12 -5.01 0.19 8.48
N ILE A 13 -4.96 0.06 7.17
CA ILE A 13 -3.78 0.41 6.36
C ILE A 13 -4.07 1.69 5.56
N ILE A 14 -3.19 2.66 5.70
CA ILE A 14 -3.10 3.84 4.85
C ILE A 14 -1.85 3.64 3.99
N PHE A 15 -2.03 3.50 2.69
CA PHE A 15 -0.97 3.24 1.72
C PHE A 15 -0.77 4.46 0.83
N ASP A 16 0.43 5.05 0.88
CA ASP A 16 0.86 6.15 0.02
C ASP A 16 2.05 5.70 -0.82
N SER A 17 1.99 5.89 -2.15
CA SER A 17 3.02 5.39 -3.05
C SER A 17 3.26 6.30 -4.25
N ASP A 18 4.40 6.16 -4.90
CA ASP A 18 4.70 6.74 -6.22
C ASP A 18 4.26 5.81 -7.37
N MET A 19 3.10 5.17 -7.23
CA MET A 19 2.58 4.17 -8.17
C MET A 19 2.90 4.52 -9.63
N GLY A 20 3.55 3.61 -10.29
CA GLY A 20 4.01 3.79 -11.67
C GLY A 20 5.50 4.13 -11.82
N ALA A 21 6.21 4.44 -10.75
CA ALA A 21 7.66 4.65 -10.81
C ALA A 21 8.42 3.31 -10.80
N ARG A 22 7.98 2.36 -9.95
CA ARG A 22 8.55 1.01 -9.85
C ARG A 22 7.44 -0.02 -9.74
N ILE A 23 7.73 -1.25 -10.17
CA ILE A 23 6.75 -2.35 -10.13
C ILE A 23 6.47 -2.82 -8.69
N ASP A 24 7.39 -2.56 -7.79
CA ASP A 24 7.32 -2.92 -6.38
C ASP A 24 6.08 -2.35 -5.69
N ALA A 25 5.71 -1.09 -5.98
CA ALA A 25 4.48 -0.48 -5.47
C ALA A 25 3.20 -1.25 -5.88
N ALA A 26 3.16 -1.76 -7.12
CA ALA A 26 2.02 -2.55 -7.60
C ALA A 26 1.95 -3.93 -6.91
N LEU A 27 3.11 -4.57 -6.70
CA LEU A 27 3.22 -5.83 -5.95
C LEU A 27 2.84 -5.63 -4.48
N ALA A 28 3.27 -4.52 -3.86
CA ALA A 28 2.91 -4.17 -2.48
C ALA A 28 1.40 -3.94 -2.35
N LEU A 29 0.78 -3.26 -3.32
CA LEU A 29 -0.68 -3.08 -3.34
C LEU A 29 -1.41 -4.43 -3.46
N ALA A 30 -0.93 -5.36 -4.31
CA ALA A 30 -1.47 -6.71 -4.41
C ALA A 30 -1.33 -7.47 -3.08
N LEU A 31 -0.16 -7.40 -2.43
CA LEU A 31 0.09 -8.00 -1.12
C LEU A 31 -0.92 -7.49 -0.06
N LEU A 32 -1.18 -6.17 -0.05
CA LEU A 32 -2.12 -5.58 0.88
C LEU A 32 -3.56 -6.05 0.64
N TYR A 33 -3.99 -6.21 -0.60
CA TYR A 33 -5.27 -6.84 -0.91
C TYR A 33 -5.31 -8.32 -0.55
N GLY A 34 -4.20 -9.03 -0.67
CA GLY A 34 -4.08 -10.41 -0.19
C GLY A 34 -4.28 -10.52 1.33
N PHE A 35 -3.67 -9.62 2.11
CA PHE A 35 -3.91 -9.52 3.55
C PHE A 35 -5.36 -9.15 3.89
N GLU A 36 -5.98 -8.28 3.09
CA GLU A 36 -7.38 -7.95 3.27
C GLU A 36 -8.28 -9.18 3.05
N GLY A 37 -7.99 -9.99 2.04
CA GLY A 37 -8.66 -11.27 1.79
C GLY A 37 -8.54 -12.25 2.95
N LYS A 38 -7.42 -12.22 3.67
CA LYS A 38 -7.19 -13.02 4.90
C LYS A 38 -7.79 -12.38 6.16
N SER A 39 -8.42 -11.21 6.07
CA SER A 39 -8.95 -10.44 7.21
C SER A 39 -7.90 -10.00 8.24
N GLU A 40 -6.62 -9.97 7.88
CA GLU A 40 -5.52 -9.52 8.74
C GLU A 40 -5.38 -7.99 8.72
N ALA A 41 -5.66 -7.38 7.57
CA ALA A 41 -5.59 -5.95 7.37
C ALA A 41 -6.80 -5.46 6.57
N ARG A 42 -7.00 -4.15 6.55
CA ARG A 42 -8.00 -3.49 5.73
C ARG A 42 -7.40 -2.22 5.14
N LEU A 43 -7.35 -2.13 3.82
CA LEU A 43 -7.03 -0.88 3.17
C LEU A 43 -8.13 0.16 3.47
N THR A 44 -7.70 1.30 4.01
CA THR A 44 -8.61 2.40 4.37
C THR A 44 -8.38 3.64 3.51
N SER A 45 -7.17 3.77 2.96
CA SER A 45 -6.78 4.83 2.04
C SER A 45 -5.68 4.34 1.10
N VAL A 46 -5.79 4.70 -0.16
CA VAL A 46 -4.73 4.60 -1.16
C VAL A 46 -4.50 5.99 -1.72
N SER A 47 -3.25 6.45 -1.71
CA SER A 47 -2.87 7.74 -2.26
C SER A 47 -1.62 7.62 -3.13
N VAL A 48 -1.50 8.55 -4.06
CA VAL A 48 -0.42 8.59 -5.04
C VAL A 48 0.30 9.92 -4.93
N SER A 49 1.61 9.87 -4.65
CA SER A 49 2.49 11.03 -4.61
C SER A 49 2.96 11.48 -6.00
N LYS A 50 2.80 10.63 -7.00
CA LYS A 50 3.04 10.97 -8.40
C LYS A 50 1.86 11.77 -8.97
N SER A 51 2.11 12.98 -9.50
CA SER A 51 1.09 13.83 -10.13
C SER A 51 0.69 13.32 -11.52
N ASN A 52 0.24 12.08 -11.57
CA ASN A 52 -0.15 11.40 -12.80
C ASN A 52 -1.51 10.71 -12.63
N LEU A 53 -2.48 11.12 -13.45
CA LEU A 53 -3.85 10.61 -13.36
C LEU A 53 -3.94 9.09 -13.62
N LYS A 54 -3.09 8.55 -14.51
CA LYS A 54 -3.07 7.11 -14.80
C LYS A 54 -2.58 6.29 -13.61
N ALA A 55 -1.69 6.84 -12.78
CA ALA A 55 -1.27 6.18 -11.54
C ALA A 55 -2.45 6.01 -10.57
N ALA A 56 -3.28 7.04 -10.40
CA ALA A 56 -4.50 6.94 -9.60
C ALA A 56 -5.53 5.98 -10.24
N ALA A 57 -5.73 6.07 -11.57
CA ALA A 57 -6.62 5.17 -12.31
C ALA A 57 -6.18 3.70 -12.19
N TYR A 58 -4.88 3.44 -12.24
CA TYR A 58 -4.34 2.09 -12.07
C TYR A 58 -4.57 1.56 -10.64
N CYS A 59 -4.35 2.38 -9.61
CA CYS A 59 -4.68 1.98 -8.23
C CYS A 59 -6.16 1.62 -8.07
N GLU A 60 -7.07 2.40 -8.66
CA GLU A 60 -8.49 2.10 -8.64
C GLU A 60 -8.83 0.82 -9.41
N ALA A 61 -8.22 0.62 -10.58
CA ALA A 61 -8.41 -0.60 -11.37
C ALA A 61 -7.99 -1.87 -10.62
N VAL A 62 -6.82 -1.82 -9.95
CA VAL A 62 -6.37 -2.90 -9.06
C VAL A 62 -7.35 -3.11 -7.91
N GLY A 63 -7.81 -2.03 -7.26
CA GLY A 63 -8.79 -2.13 -6.19
C GLY A 63 -10.11 -2.76 -6.62
N ARG A 64 -10.62 -2.41 -7.78
CA ARG A 64 -11.84 -3.00 -8.36
C ARG A 64 -11.66 -4.48 -8.72
N PHE A 65 -10.48 -4.83 -9.24
CA PHE A 65 -10.14 -6.22 -9.53
C PHE A 65 -10.21 -7.08 -8.26
N TYR A 66 -9.56 -6.66 -7.19
CA TYR A 66 -9.56 -7.40 -5.92
C TYR A 66 -10.90 -7.35 -5.17
N ALA A 67 -11.73 -6.34 -5.41
CA ALA A 67 -13.09 -6.30 -4.89
C ALA A 67 -14.06 -7.27 -5.61
N GLY A 68 -13.60 -7.95 -6.67
CA GLY A 68 -14.45 -8.82 -7.49
C GLY A 68 -15.44 -8.05 -8.36
N ALA A 69 -15.26 -6.75 -8.55
CA ALA A 69 -16.11 -5.89 -9.38
C ALA A 69 -15.85 -6.09 -10.89
N THR A 70 -15.76 -7.36 -11.31
CA THR A 70 -15.48 -7.73 -12.70
C THR A 70 -16.72 -7.71 -13.60
N SER A 71 -17.95 -7.74 -13.02
CA SER A 71 -19.18 -7.65 -13.77
C SER A 71 -19.87 -6.28 -13.65
N PRO A 72 -20.59 -5.80 -14.68
CA PRO A 72 -21.35 -4.54 -14.64
C PRO A 72 -22.37 -4.48 -13.52
N GLU A 73 -22.99 -5.60 -13.19
CA GLU A 73 -24.07 -5.70 -12.18
C GLU A 73 -23.53 -5.51 -10.75
N VAL A 74 -22.28 -5.94 -10.51
CA VAL A 74 -21.63 -5.81 -9.21
C VAL A 74 -21.13 -4.37 -8.96
N ARG A 75 -20.98 -3.55 -10.02
CA ARG A 75 -20.50 -2.17 -9.94
C ARG A 75 -21.31 -1.26 -9.00
N PHE A 76 -22.62 -1.47 -8.88
CA PHE A 76 -23.48 -0.63 -8.04
C PHE A 76 -23.34 -0.89 -6.54
N PHE A 77 -22.85 -2.06 -6.16
CA PHE A 77 -22.80 -2.48 -4.75
C PHE A 77 -21.41 -2.33 -4.10
N PHE A 78 -20.36 -2.18 -4.90
CA PHE A 78 -19.00 -2.04 -4.40
C PHE A 78 -18.51 -0.60 -4.59
N ARG A 79 -18.51 0.17 -3.52
CA ARG A 79 -17.71 1.40 -3.49
C ARG A 79 -16.24 1.02 -3.58
N SER A 80 -15.61 1.37 -4.70
CA SER A 80 -14.13 1.37 -4.78
C SER A 80 -13.59 2.27 -3.67
N LEU A 81 -12.45 1.88 -3.11
CA LEU A 81 -11.73 2.75 -2.19
C LEU A 81 -11.36 4.02 -2.97
N PRO A 82 -11.66 5.23 -2.47
CA PRO A 82 -11.24 6.46 -3.14
C PRO A 82 -9.73 6.53 -3.19
N VAL A 83 -9.19 6.97 -4.32
CA VAL A 83 -7.76 7.16 -4.52
C VAL A 83 -7.43 8.64 -4.45
N GLY A 84 -6.49 9.01 -3.58
CA GLY A 84 -5.95 10.36 -3.48
C GLY A 84 -4.84 10.60 -4.50
N LEU A 85 -4.81 11.79 -5.11
CA LEU A 85 -3.79 12.16 -6.07
C LEU A 85 -3.09 13.45 -5.66
N SER A 86 -1.76 13.42 -5.61
CA SER A 86 -0.96 14.64 -5.47
C SER A 86 -1.09 15.51 -6.71
N THR A 87 -1.10 16.84 -6.53
CA THR A 87 -1.20 17.84 -7.60
C THR A 87 -0.05 18.82 -7.56
N ASP A 88 1.10 18.45 -7.00
CA ASP A 88 2.26 19.32 -6.86
C ASP A 88 3.11 19.46 -8.13
N GLY A 89 2.75 18.76 -9.20
CA GLY A 89 3.46 18.76 -10.48
C GLY A 89 4.71 17.90 -10.54
N LYS A 90 5.05 17.16 -9.47
CA LYS A 90 6.19 16.25 -9.44
C LYS A 90 5.84 14.90 -10.02
N MET A 91 6.83 14.20 -10.60
CA MET A 91 6.72 12.82 -11.10
C MET A 91 5.48 12.63 -12.01
N THR A 92 5.41 13.41 -13.09
CA THR A 92 4.23 13.43 -13.99
C THR A 92 4.28 12.39 -15.11
N GLU A 93 5.39 11.67 -15.29
CA GLU A 93 5.66 10.82 -16.45
C GLU A 93 4.71 9.61 -16.51
N ASP A 94 4.26 9.33 -17.71
CA ASP A 94 3.62 8.05 -18.03
C ASP A 94 4.66 6.93 -18.12
N THR A 95 4.31 5.76 -17.63
CA THR A 95 5.16 4.57 -17.74
C THR A 95 4.38 3.41 -18.35
N PRO A 96 5.07 2.48 -19.04
CA PRO A 96 4.42 1.30 -19.64
C PRO A 96 3.62 0.48 -18.63
N MET A 97 4.10 0.36 -17.38
CA MET A 97 3.40 -0.36 -16.34
C MET A 97 2.03 0.22 -15.97
N LEU A 98 1.78 1.50 -16.26
CA LEU A 98 0.47 2.14 -16.08
C LEU A 98 -0.34 2.08 -17.39
N THR A 99 0.30 2.45 -18.51
CA THR A 99 -0.40 2.65 -19.78
C THR A 99 -0.86 1.34 -20.40
N VAL A 100 -0.05 0.28 -20.35
CA VAL A 100 -0.37 -1.02 -20.96
C VAL A 100 -1.62 -1.66 -20.32
N PRO A 101 -1.69 -1.85 -18.98
CA PRO A 101 -2.91 -2.40 -18.38
C PRO A 101 -4.15 -1.52 -18.63
N LEU A 102 -4.03 -0.20 -18.47
CA LEU A 102 -5.17 0.71 -18.63
C LEU A 102 -5.70 0.80 -20.06
N SER A 103 -4.85 0.57 -21.05
CA SER A 103 -5.24 0.55 -22.47
C SER A 103 -5.78 -0.79 -22.95
N LYS A 104 -5.62 -1.87 -22.16
CA LYS A 104 -6.03 -3.22 -22.55
C LYS A 104 -7.53 -3.33 -22.76
N ARG A 105 -7.93 -3.90 -23.90
CA ARG A 105 -9.33 -4.09 -24.29
C ARG A 105 -9.63 -5.58 -24.49
N ASN A 106 -10.85 -5.98 -24.19
CA ASN A 106 -11.37 -7.31 -24.51
C ASN A 106 -11.83 -7.39 -26.00
N ALA A 107 -12.35 -8.53 -26.40
CA ALA A 107 -12.80 -8.76 -27.78
C ALA A 107 -13.92 -7.81 -28.21
N GLU A 108 -14.73 -7.33 -27.27
CA GLU A 108 -15.85 -6.40 -27.48
C GLU A 108 -15.39 -4.93 -27.43
N GLY A 109 -14.08 -4.65 -27.29
CA GLY A 109 -13.51 -3.31 -27.20
C GLY A 109 -13.67 -2.63 -25.82
N ALA A 110 -14.23 -3.31 -24.83
CA ALA A 110 -14.37 -2.78 -23.49
C ALA A 110 -13.05 -2.86 -22.69
N PRO A 111 -12.81 -1.95 -21.73
CA PRO A 111 -11.64 -2.05 -20.86
C PRO A 111 -11.61 -3.36 -20.09
N VAL A 112 -10.45 -4.04 -20.11
CA VAL A 112 -10.23 -5.25 -19.29
C VAL A 112 -10.21 -4.90 -17.81
N TYR A 113 -9.54 -3.80 -17.47
CA TYR A 113 -9.47 -3.29 -16.09
C TYR A 113 -10.25 -2.00 -15.97
N ASN A 114 -11.40 -2.11 -15.29
CA ASN A 114 -12.31 -0.98 -15.15
C ASN A 114 -11.86 -0.02 -14.06
N HIS A 115 -11.92 1.27 -14.36
CA HIS A 115 -11.76 2.36 -13.41
C HIS A 115 -12.74 3.49 -13.70
N GLY A 116 -12.98 4.37 -12.74
CA GLY A 116 -13.83 5.56 -12.90
C GLY A 116 -13.05 6.85 -13.04
N ILE A 117 -11.71 6.81 -12.82
CA ILE A 117 -10.86 7.99 -12.81
C ILE A 117 -10.49 8.34 -14.26
N GLY A 118 -11.10 9.42 -14.80
CA GLY A 118 -10.81 9.97 -16.12
C GLY A 118 -10.32 11.41 -16.08
N LYS A 119 -10.52 12.12 -14.98
CA LYS A 119 -10.12 13.51 -14.76
C LYS A 119 -9.78 13.75 -13.28
N LEU A 120 -9.12 14.86 -12.96
CA LEU A 120 -8.68 15.17 -11.61
C LEU A 120 -9.83 15.13 -10.58
N ASN A 121 -11.00 15.65 -10.93
CA ASN A 121 -12.15 15.67 -10.01
C ASN A 121 -12.71 14.27 -9.68
N ASP A 122 -12.27 13.23 -10.37
CA ASP A 122 -12.63 11.85 -10.05
C ASP A 122 -11.72 11.26 -8.95
N THR A 123 -10.63 11.96 -8.59
CA THR A 123 -9.74 11.60 -7.49
C THR A 123 -10.11 12.33 -6.22
N ALA A 124 -9.66 11.81 -5.07
CA ALA A 124 -9.78 12.53 -3.81
C ALA A 124 -8.63 13.53 -3.64
N GLU A 125 -8.90 14.65 -2.95
CA GLU A 125 -7.82 15.51 -2.46
C GLU A 125 -7.02 14.71 -1.40
N VAL A 126 -5.70 14.64 -1.60
CA VAL A 126 -4.85 13.67 -0.92
C VAL A 126 -4.75 13.90 0.60
N THR A 127 -4.64 15.15 1.03
CA THR A 127 -4.49 15.48 2.45
C THR A 127 -5.78 15.23 3.22
N ALA A 128 -6.92 15.60 2.63
CA ALA A 128 -8.24 15.32 3.20
C ALA A 128 -8.52 13.81 3.27
N LEU A 129 -8.14 13.06 2.22
CA LEU A 129 -8.32 11.61 2.19
C LEU A 129 -7.54 10.94 3.32
N ILE A 130 -6.24 11.22 3.45
CA ILE A 130 -5.39 10.63 4.48
C ILE A 130 -5.86 11.04 5.88
N ARG A 131 -6.16 12.32 6.10
CA ARG A 131 -6.69 12.81 7.37
C ARG A 131 -8.00 12.13 7.76
N ASN A 132 -8.92 11.97 6.81
CA ASN A 132 -10.20 11.29 7.05
C ASN A 132 -9.99 9.80 7.33
N ALA A 133 -9.01 9.16 6.67
CA ALA A 133 -8.63 7.78 6.96
C ALA A 133 -8.15 7.64 8.41
N PHE A 134 -7.28 8.54 8.92
CA PHE A 134 -6.89 8.54 10.34
C PHE A 134 -8.11 8.70 11.27
N THR A 135 -8.96 9.68 10.99
CA THR A 135 -10.13 9.98 11.83
C THR A 135 -11.07 8.78 11.96
N ALA A 136 -11.23 8.01 10.89
CA ALA A 136 -12.13 6.85 10.83
C ALA A 136 -11.59 5.61 11.58
N GLN A 137 -10.32 5.60 12.01
CA GLN A 137 -9.72 4.46 12.72
C GLN A 137 -9.95 4.54 14.21
N GLN A 138 -9.95 3.37 14.87
CA GLN A 138 -9.80 3.28 16.31
C GLN A 138 -8.38 3.70 16.73
N ASP A 139 -8.22 4.11 17.96
CA ASP A 139 -6.92 4.53 18.49
C ASP A 139 -5.91 3.37 18.40
N GLN A 140 -4.70 3.67 17.94
CA GLN A 140 -3.60 2.71 17.75
C GLN A 140 -3.95 1.50 16.84
N ASN A 141 -4.97 1.61 15.98
CA ASN A 141 -5.37 0.54 15.07
C ASN A 141 -5.08 0.86 13.59
N SER A 142 -4.24 1.85 13.32
CA SER A 142 -3.78 2.10 11.95
C SER A 142 -2.26 2.06 11.83
N VAL A 143 -1.83 1.70 10.61
CA VAL A 143 -0.43 1.77 10.19
C VAL A 143 -0.40 2.55 8.87
N VAL A 144 0.58 3.41 8.73
CA VAL A 144 0.89 4.07 7.47
C VAL A 144 2.01 3.32 6.78
N ILE A 145 1.85 3.04 5.50
CA ILE A 145 2.89 2.48 4.64
C ILE A 145 3.22 3.53 3.60
N LEU A 146 4.45 3.99 3.61
CA LEU A 146 4.99 4.93 2.62
C LEU A 146 5.90 4.18 1.66
N ALA A 147 5.48 4.09 0.41
CA ALA A 147 6.15 3.46 -0.72
C ALA A 147 6.37 4.48 -1.85
N GLY A 148 6.97 5.61 -1.50
CA GLY A 148 7.20 6.75 -2.38
C GLY A 148 7.73 7.95 -1.62
N PRO A 149 7.89 9.12 -2.26
CA PRO A 149 8.33 10.34 -1.60
C PRO A 149 7.35 10.79 -0.50
N ALA A 150 7.89 11.42 0.54
CA ALA A 150 7.17 11.82 1.74
C ALA A 150 6.19 13.01 1.54
N THR A 151 6.09 13.53 0.34
CA THR A 151 5.37 14.78 -0.01
C THR A 151 3.96 14.83 0.55
N ASN A 152 3.16 13.76 0.35
CA ASN A 152 1.77 13.74 0.82
C ASN A 152 1.66 13.70 2.34
N LEU A 153 2.48 12.90 3.00
CA LEU A 153 2.44 12.77 4.45
C LEU A 153 2.90 14.06 5.14
N VAL A 154 3.86 14.77 4.56
CA VAL A 154 4.31 16.07 5.08
C VAL A 154 3.22 17.14 4.96
N LYS A 155 2.49 17.17 3.83
CA LYS A 155 1.32 18.05 3.69
C LYS A 155 0.27 17.78 4.77
N VAL A 156 0.07 16.50 5.14
CA VAL A 156 -0.83 16.14 6.26
C VAL A 156 -0.26 16.58 7.60
N LEU A 157 1.05 16.43 7.84
CA LEU A 157 1.70 16.89 9.08
C LEU A 157 1.55 18.40 9.31
N ASP A 158 1.43 19.18 8.25
CA ASP A 158 1.28 20.64 8.30
C ASP A 158 -0.16 21.10 8.64
N LEU A 159 -1.12 20.17 8.64
CA LEU A 159 -2.49 20.50 9.02
C LEU A 159 -2.62 20.73 10.52
N PRO A 160 -3.41 21.71 10.95
CA PRO A 160 -3.67 21.94 12.38
C PRO A 160 -4.18 20.68 13.07
N GLY A 161 -3.54 20.31 14.21
CA GLY A 161 -3.88 19.14 15.03
C GLY A 161 -3.54 17.79 14.40
N ALA A 162 -2.84 17.74 13.26
CA ALA A 162 -2.51 16.50 12.59
C ALA A 162 -1.57 15.61 13.43
N LYS A 163 -0.54 16.18 14.06
CA LYS A 163 0.40 15.42 14.89
C LYS A 163 -0.29 14.71 16.05
N ASP A 164 -1.23 15.38 16.72
CA ASP A 164 -2.01 14.78 17.81
C ASP A 164 -2.93 13.66 17.31
N LEU A 165 -3.57 13.89 16.14
CA LEU A 165 -4.42 12.88 15.49
C LEU A 165 -3.59 11.65 15.11
N ILE A 166 -2.42 11.83 14.49
CA ILE A 166 -1.51 10.75 14.11
C ILE A 166 -1.03 10.01 15.36
N SER A 167 -0.55 10.71 16.40
CA SER A 167 -0.09 10.11 17.66
C SER A 167 -1.15 9.22 18.29
N ARG A 168 -2.41 9.62 18.21
CA ARG A 168 -3.53 8.86 18.78
C ARG A 168 -3.92 7.66 17.93
N LYS A 169 -3.94 7.81 16.58
CA LYS A 169 -4.53 6.82 15.67
C LYS A 169 -3.53 5.83 15.09
N VAL A 170 -2.31 6.29 14.84
CA VAL A 170 -1.28 5.53 14.11
C VAL A 170 -0.29 4.93 15.09
N ARG A 171 -0.12 3.62 15.05
CA ARG A 171 0.86 2.92 15.87
C ARG A 171 2.25 2.84 15.26
N LEU A 172 2.35 2.93 13.92
CA LEU A 172 3.58 2.72 13.17
C LEU A 172 3.51 3.42 11.82
N LEU A 173 4.62 4.04 11.40
CA LEU A 173 4.92 4.37 10.01
C LEU A 173 5.98 3.38 9.50
N SER A 174 5.61 2.57 8.51
CA SER A 174 6.53 1.69 7.79
C SER A 174 6.91 2.34 6.46
N VAL A 175 8.19 2.57 6.24
CA VAL A 175 8.69 3.37 5.11
C VAL A 175 9.59 2.53 4.24
N ALA A 176 9.32 2.48 2.93
CA ALA A 176 10.26 1.98 1.95
C ALA A 176 11.09 3.16 1.43
N ALA A 177 12.19 3.48 2.08
CA ALA A 177 13.04 4.61 1.71
C ALA A 177 14.43 4.54 2.33
N GLY A 178 15.41 5.10 1.63
CA GLY A 178 16.78 5.20 2.08
C GLY A 178 17.60 3.92 1.94
N ALA A 179 18.81 3.94 2.51
CA ALA A 179 19.71 2.78 2.60
C ALA A 179 20.43 2.82 3.95
N TYR A 180 20.56 1.67 4.63
CA TYR A 180 20.95 1.63 6.04
C TYR A 180 22.12 0.66 6.31
N PRO A 181 22.98 0.97 7.33
CA PRO A 181 22.92 2.13 8.24
C PRO A 181 23.27 3.47 7.57
N GLU A 182 23.97 3.45 6.45
CA GLU A 182 24.30 4.56 5.55
C GLU A 182 24.55 3.97 4.16
N GLY A 183 24.01 4.59 3.12
CA GLY A 183 24.12 4.06 1.76
C GLY A 183 24.01 5.13 0.68
N GLN A 184 23.79 4.70 -0.55
CA GLN A 184 23.62 5.56 -1.70
C GLN A 184 22.29 6.34 -1.61
N PRO A 185 22.16 7.49 -2.32
CA PRO A 185 20.89 8.16 -2.48
C PRO A 185 19.84 7.20 -3.06
N GLU A 186 18.65 7.19 -2.46
CA GLU A 186 17.55 6.33 -2.85
C GLU A 186 16.39 7.18 -3.41
N SER A 187 15.69 6.67 -4.41
CA SER A 187 14.74 7.44 -5.23
C SER A 187 13.57 8.05 -4.44
N HIS A 188 13.01 7.38 -3.45
CA HIS A 188 11.92 7.93 -2.63
C HIS A 188 12.38 9.12 -1.78
N VAL A 189 13.65 9.13 -1.39
CA VAL A 189 14.25 10.25 -0.67
C VAL A 189 14.62 11.38 -1.63
N THR A 190 15.30 11.05 -2.74
CA THR A 190 15.81 12.07 -3.68
C THR A 190 14.71 12.78 -4.45
N SER A 191 13.55 12.15 -4.64
CA SER A 191 12.40 12.77 -5.31
C SER A 191 11.84 13.97 -4.52
N ASP A 192 11.99 13.99 -3.18
CA ASP A 192 11.63 15.14 -2.35
C ASP A 192 12.43 15.13 -1.03
N ILE A 193 13.70 15.55 -1.11
CA ILE A 193 14.63 15.58 0.03
C ILE A 193 14.07 16.40 1.20
N ALA A 194 13.43 17.54 0.91
CA ALA A 194 12.88 18.41 1.95
C ALA A 194 11.74 17.73 2.70
N ALA A 195 10.83 17.08 1.98
CA ALA A 195 9.74 16.32 2.60
C ALA A 195 10.26 15.10 3.39
N ALA A 196 11.22 14.35 2.83
CA ALA A 196 11.82 13.21 3.54
C ALA A 196 12.49 13.67 4.85
N ARG A 197 13.27 14.76 4.81
CA ARG A 197 13.91 15.34 6.00
C ARG A 197 12.89 15.73 7.07
N LYS A 198 11.82 16.42 6.67
CA LYS A 198 10.75 16.84 7.58
C LYS A 198 9.98 15.65 8.14
N LEU A 199 9.66 14.65 7.31
CA LEU A 199 8.97 13.45 7.77
C LEU A 199 9.74 12.75 8.89
N PHE A 200 11.03 12.44 8.67
CA PHE A 200 11.85 11.77 9.67
C PHE A 200 12.10 12.62 10.91
N ALA A 201 12.11 13.95 10.79
CA ALA A 201 12.29 14.83 11.96
C ALA A 201 11.02 14.98 12.81
N GLU A 202 9.83 14.97 12.21
CA GLU A 202 8.62 15.45 12.83
C GLU A 202 7.51 14.42 12.98
N TRP A 203 7.65 13.22 12.38
CA TRP A 203 6.62 12.19 12.50
C TRP A 203 6.46 11.71 13.95
N PRO A 204 5.24 11.76 14.53
CA PRO A 204 5.09 11.63 15.98
C PRO A 204 5.12 10.18 16.49
N THR A 205 4.92 9.18 15.65
CA THR A 205 4.89 7.76 16.04
C THR A 205 6.16 7.02 15.60
N PRO A 206 6.44 5.79 16.08
CA PRO A 206 7.59 5.03 15.65
C PRO A 206 7.68 4.89 14.13
N ILE A 207 8.90 4.92 13.59
CA ILE A 207 9.21 4.69 12.18
C ILE A 207 10.06 3.43 12.05
N VAL A 208 9.69 2.55 11.11
CA VAL A 208 10.55 1.43 10.68
C VAL A 208 10.77 1.53 9.18
N ALA A 209 12.03 1.62 8.78
CA ALA A 209 12.42 1.77 7.39
C ALA A 209 12.89 0.44 6.78
N ALA A 210 12.35 0.10 5.61
CA ALA A 210 12.90 -0.89 4.70
C ALA A 210 13.80 -0.15 3.71
N GLY A 211 15.11 -0.34 3.80
CA GLY A 211 16.07 0.30 2.93
C GLY A 211 16.23 -0.42 1.60
N PHE A 212 16.96 0.23 0.68
CA PHE A 212 17.29 -0.31 -0.64
C PHE A 212 17.91 -1.71 -0.56
N GLU A 213 18.80 -1.95 0.41
CA GLU A 213 19.49 -3.23 0.65
C GLU A 213 18.52 -4.37 0.96
N VAL A 214 17.39 -4.06 1.60
CA VAL A 214 16.35 -5.06 1.90
C VAL A 214 15.67 -5.53 0.62
N GLY A 215 15.30 -4.58 -0.25
CA GLY A 215 14.66 -4.88 -1.53
C GLY A 215 15.56 -5.67 -2.47
N GLU A 216 16.87 -5.35 -2.49
CA GLU A 216 17.85 -6.06 -3.31
C GLU A 216 18.08 -7.49 -2.83
N ALA A 217 18.06 -7.73 -1.52
CA ALA A 217 18.26 -9.05 -0.94
C ALA A 217 17.04 -9.96 -1.05
N LEU A 218 15.83 -9.40 -1.19
CA LEU A 218 14.56 -10.09 -1.13
C LEU A 218 13.74 -9.83 -2.40
N ARG A 219 14.26 -10.18 -3.56
CA ARG A 219 13.62 -9.92 -4.85
C ARG A 219 12.38 -10.78 -5.06
N PHE A 220 11.31 -10.19 -5.60
CA PHE A 220 10.12 -10.92 -5.99
C PHE A 220 10.40 -11.71 -7.28
N PRO A 221 10.19 -13.05 -7.29
CA PRO A 221 10.65 -13.89 -8.40
C PRO A 221 9.77 -13.78 -9.65
N ALA A 222 10.38 -13.60 -10.81
CA ALA A 222 9.73 -13.62 -12.12
C ALA A 222 8.88 -14.86 -12.35
N SER A 223 9.35 -16.02 -11.88
CA SER A 223 8.65 -17.29 -12.02
C SER A 223 7.27 -17.31 -11.36
N SER A 224 7.07 -16.50 -10.31
CA SER A 224 5.77 -16.34 -9.65
C SER A 224 4.74 -15.67 -10.56
N ILE A 225 5.17 -14.68 -11.33
CA ILE A 225 4.29 -13.96 -12.28
C ILE A 225 3.68 -14.93 -13.30
N GLU A 226 4.44 -15.94 -13.71
CA GLU A 226 3.98 -16.94 -14.67
C GLU A 226 3.18 -18.09 -14.05
N LYS A 227 3.46 -18.44 -12.79
CA LYS A 227 2.90 -19.63 -12.15
C LYS A 227 1.79 -19.31 -11.15
N ASP A 228 2.09 -18.43 -10.19
CA ASP A 228 1.22 -18.25 -9.03
C ASP A 228 0.04 -17.32 -9.30
N PHE A 229 0.16 -16.45 -10.32
CA PHE A 229 -0.94 -15.61 -10.81
C PHE A 229 -1.75 -16.25 -11.96
N ALA A 230 -1.40 -17.46 -12.41
CA ALA A 230 -2.03 -18.14 -13.55
C ALA A 230 -3.52 -18.50 -13.35
N TRP A 231 -4.07 -18.32 -12.16
CA TRP A 231 -5.49 -18.48 -11.86
C TRP A 231 -6.37 -17.41 -12.56
N SER A 232 -5.79 -16.33 -13.05
CA SER A 232 -6.48 -15.28 -13.79
C SER A 232 -5.84 -15.11 -15.17
N THR A 233 -6.66 -15.13 -16.23
CA THR A 233 -6.22 -14.87 -17.61
C THR A 233 -5.88 -13.40 -17.85
N ALA A 234 -6.38 -12.51 -16.98
CA ALA A 234 -6.10 -11.08 -17.01
C ALA A 234 -5.94 -10.58 -15.57
N HIS A 235 -4.72 -10.16 -15.22
CA HIS A 235 -4.40 -9.66 -13.89
C HIS A 235 -3.65 -8.32 -14.01
N PRO A 236 -4.16 -7.21 -13.42
CA PRO A 236 -3.60 -5.88 -13.65
C PRO A 236 -2.14 -5.76 -13.21
N VAL A 237 -1.75 -6.45 -12.13
CA VAL A 237 -0.37 -6.43 -11.63
C VAL A 237 0.56 -7.27 -12.52
N VAL A 238 0.08 -8.39 -13.06
CA VAL A 238 0.85 -9.21 -14.02
C VAL A 238 1.12 -8.42 -15.31
N ASP A 239 0.10 -7.77 -15.86
CA ASP A 239 0.26 -6.95 -17.06
C ASP A 239 1.20 -5.76 -16.82
N ALA A 240 1.12 -5.13 -15.64
CA ALA A 240 2.05 -4.07 -15.25
C ALA A 240 3.49 -4.58 -15.10
N TYR A 241 3.66 -5.75 -14.48
CA TYR A 241 4.97 -6.38 -14.31
C TYR A 241 5.65 -6.66 -15.64
N ARG A 242 4.91 -7.28 -16.56
CA ARG A 242 5.40 -7.57 -17.92
C ARG A 242 5.68 -6.32 -18.74
N ALA A 243 4.96 -5.24 -18.49
CA ALA A 243 5.15 -3.97 -19.18
C ALA A 243 6.28 -3.12 -18.60
N PHE A 244 6.68 -3.36 -17.35
CA PHE A 244 7.70 -2.57 -16.65
C PHE A 244 9.09 -2.77 -17.29
N GLN A 245 9.49 -4.02 -17.51
CA GLN A 245 10.72 -4.36 -18.25
C GLN A 245 10.61 -5.77 -18.84
N PRO A 246 11.49 -6.11 -19.83
CA PRO A 246 11.49 -7.42 -20.46
C PRO A 246 11.64 -8.57 -19.45
N MET A 247 10.75 -9.58 -19.58
CA MET A 247 10.82 -10.81 -18.79
C MET A 247 11.94 -11.75 -19.30
N PRO A 248 12.51 -12.64 -18.44
CA PRO A 248 12.28 -12.72 -17.01
C PRO A 248 13.17 -11.75 -16.21
N TYR A 249 12.67 -11.20 -15.14
CA TYR A 249 13.45 -10.45 -14.16
C TYR A 249 12.84 -10.60 -12.75
N ASP A 250 13.70 -10.61 -11.72
CA ASP A 250 13.26 -10.57 -10.33
C ASP A 250 13.23 -9.11 -9.85
N ALA A 251 12.08 -8.68 -9.34
CA ALA A 251 11.89 -7.28 -8.93
C ALA A 251 12.42 -7.03 -7.51
N PRO A 252 13.24 -5.99 -7.28
CA PRO A 252 13.54 -5.52 -5.92
C PRO A 252 12.26 -5.26 -5.14
N SER A 253 12.25 -5.51 -3.83
CA SER A 253 11.00 -5.55 -3.04
C SER A 253 11.04 -4.73 -1.74
N CYS A 254 11.47 -3.47 -1.79
CA CYS A 254 11.46 -2.55 -0.65
C CYS A 254 10.04 -2.27 -0.16
N ASP A 255 9.12 -1.98 -1.09
CA ASP A 255 7.72 -1.65 -0.80
C ASP A 255 6.99 -2.87 -0.22
N LEU A 256 7.27 -4.06 -0.77
CA LEU A 256 6.77 -5.33 -0.24
C LEU A 256 7.28 -5.59 1.17
N ALA A 257 8.56 -5.31 1.45
CA ALA A 257 9.15 -5.49 2.78
C ALA A 257 8.48 -4.54 3.80
N ALA A 258 8.32 -3.28 3.44
CA ALA A 258 7.61 -2.31 4.28
C ALA A 258 6.16 -2.73 4.53
N ALA A 259 5.46 -3.22 3.51
CA ALA A 259 4.08 -3.67 3.61
C ALA A 259 3.94 -4.96 4.46
N LEU A 260 4.82 -5.94 4.26
CA LEU A 260 4.83 -7.18 5.05
C LEU A 260 5.09 -6.88 6.53
N TYR A 261 6.13 -6.07 6.82
CA TYR A 261 6.46 -5.70 8.19
C TYR A 261 5.32 -4.93 8.87
N ALA A 262 4.66 -4.03 8.15
CA ALA A 262 3.54 -3.24 8.66
C ALA A 262 2.39 -4.11 9.19
N VAL A 263 2.09 -5.21 8.49
CA VAL A 263 0.98 -6.11 8.83
C VAL A 263 1.42 -7.19 9.83
N ARG A 264 2.61 -7.76 9.65
CA ARG A 264 3.12 -8.89 10.44
C ARG A 264 4.47 -8.58 11.13
N PRO A 265 4.54 -7.55 12.00
CA PRO A 265 5.81 -7.10 12.58
C PRO A 265 6.44 -8.11 13.57
N GLN A 266 5.66 -9.07 14.08
CA GLN A 266 6.10 -10.02 15.12
C GLN A 266 6.40 -11.42 14.57
N GLU A 267 6.29 -11.62 13.26
CA GLU A 267 6.49 -12.94 12.64
C GLU A 267 7.97 -13.34 12.50
N GLY A 268 8.90 -12.45 12.84
CA GLY A 268 10.34 -12.74 12.78
C GLY A 268 10.88 -12.86 11.35
N TYR A 269 10.24 -12.23 10.38
CA TYR A 269 10.73 -12.15 9.00
C TYR A 269 12.00 -11.31 8.88
N PHE A 270 12.12 -10.29 9.71
CA PHE A 270 13.22 -9.34 9.72
C PHE A 270 13.75 -9.18 11.14
N LYS A 271 15.03 -8.90 11.25
CA LYS A 271 15.61 -8.29 12.46
C LYS A 271 15.43 -6.79 12.39
N LEU A 272 15.46 -6.13 13.54
CA LEU A 272 15.42 -4.68 13.65
C LEU A 272 16.78 -4.17 14.13
N SER A 273 17.15 -2.99 13.66
CA SER A 273 18.25 -2.24 14.28
C SER A 273 17.94 -1.90 15.73
N ASP A 274 18.95 -1.49 16.49
CA ASP A 274 18.74 -0.78 17.74
C ASP A 274 17.93 0.51 17.49
N PRO A 275 17.33 1.11 18.53
CA PRO A 275 16.68 2.41 18.41
C PRO A 275 17.64 3.50 17.95
N GLY A 276 17.12 4.47 17.21
CA GLY A 276 17.91 5.59 16.75
C GLY A 276 17.11 6.64 16.01
N THR A 277 17.79 7.45 15.21
CA THR A 277 17.22 8.50 14.41
C THR A 277 17.75 8.41 12.97
N ILE A 278 16.86 8.43 11.99
CA ILE A 278 17.21 8.54 10.57
C ILE A 278 17.37 10.03 10.24
N ARG A 279 18.50 10.38 9.64
CA ARG A 279 18.80 11.72 9.13
C ARG A 279 18.90 11.68 7.62
N VAL A 280 18.34 12.68 6.96
CA VAL A 280 18.42 12.87 5.51
C VAL A 280 19.48 13.93 5.22
N LEU A 281 20.48 13.58 4.44
CA LEU A 281 21.58 14.44 4.04
C LEU A 281 21.18 15.31 2.84
N ASP A 282 21.99 16.32 2.51
CA ASP A 282 21.68 17.27 1.44
C ASP A 282 21.69 16.63 0.04
N ASP A 283 22.42 15.56 -0.13
CA ASP A 283 22.49 14.77 -1.37
C ASP A 283 21.41 13.66 -1.46
N GLY A 284 20.49 13.58 -0.50
CA GLY A 284 19.42 12.59 -0.47
C GLY A 284 19.84 11.23 0.12
N ARG A 285 21.07 11.07 0.58
CA ARG A 285 21.45 9.88 1.38
C ARG A 285 20.76 9.92 2.73
N THR A 286 20.53 8.73 3.28
CA THR A 286 20.10 8.57 4.67
C THR A 286 21.24 8.07 5.53
N ARG A 287 21.26 8.51 6.79
CA ARG A 287 22.18 8.03 7.81
C ARG A 287 21.41 7.69 9.06
N PHE A 288 21.63 6.50 9.59
CA PHE A 288 21.08 6.09 10.87
C PHE A 288 22.05 6.45 12.01
N VAL A 289 21.53 7.13 13.02
CA VAL A 289 22.28 7.51 14.22
C VAL A 289 21.69 6.77 15.41
N PRO A 290 22.36 5.77 16.00
CA PRO A 290 21.89 5.06 17.17
C PRO A 290 21.64 6.01 18.34
N SER A 291 20.53 5.79 19.06
CA SER A 291 20.15 6.55 20.25
C SER A 291 19.10 5.77 21.05
N ALA A 292 19.31 5.57 22.33
CA ALA A 292 18.37 4.84 23.18
C ALA A 292 16.96 5.48 23.21
N GLU A 293 16.88 6.81 23.08
CA GLU A 293 15.62 7.57 23.04
C GLU A 293 15.03 7.68 21.61
N GLY A 294 15.71 7.12 20.61
CA GLY A 294 15.28 7.19 19.22
C GLY A 294 14.01 6.40 18.95
N LYS A 295 13.16 6.92 18.08
CA LYS A 295 11.89 6.26 17.68
C LYS A 295 11.97 5.59 16.32
N HIS A 296 13.14 5.64 15.65
CA HIS A 296 13.33 5.04 14.36
C HIS A 296 14.13 3.74 14.47
N ARG A 297 13.81 2.83 13.58
CA ARG A 297 14.56 1.59 13.34
C ARG A 297 14.59 1.33 11.84
N TYR A 298 15.45 0.44 11.40
CA TYR A 298 15.41 -0.09 10.04
C TYR A 298 15.39 -1.61 10.05
N LEU A 299 14.88 -2.19 8.98
CA LEU A 299 14.83 -3.64 8.79
C LEU A 299 16.22 -4.16 8.43
N ILE A 300 16.59 -5.26 9.04
CA ILE A 300 17.80 -6.00 8.74
C ILE A 300 17.38 -7.37 8.20
N VAL A 301 17.85 -7.71 7.01
CA VAL A 301 17.60 -9.00 6.39
C VAL A 301 18.30 -10.09 7.20
N ASP A 302 17.57 -11.14 7.54
CA ASP A 302 18.13 -12.36 8.07
C ASP A 302 18.20 -13.40 6.95
N PRO A 303 19.40 -13.77 6.45
CA PRO A 303 19.53 -14.74 5.36
C PRO A 303 18.79 -16.06 5.62
N ALA A 304 18.66 -16.48 6.88
CA ALA A 304 17.92 -17.68 7.26
C ALA A 304 16.41 -17.55 7.04
N GLN A 305 15.90 -16.33 6.88
CA GLN A 305 14.47 -16.05 6.64
C GLN A 305 14.16 -15.71 5.18
N ASN A 306 15.15 -15.52 4.30
CA ASN A 306 14.93 -15.04 2.93
C ASN A 306 13.90 -15.87 2.16
N GLU A 307 14.05 -17.19 2.17
CA GLU A 307 13.12 -18.08 1.49
C GLU A 307 11.69 -17.95 2.06
N ARG A 308 11.56 -17.87 3.39
CA ARG A 308 10.28 -17.70 4.06
C ARG A 308 9.63 -16.37 3.72
N VAL A 309 10.40 -15.30 3.65
CA VAL A 309 9.91 -13.97 3.27
C VAL A 309 9.43 -13.97 1.82
N ILE A 310 10.26 -14.43 0.88
CA ILE A 310 9.92 -14.49 -0.55
C ILE A 310 8.69 -15.37 -0.77
N LYS A 311 8.63 -16.55 -0.13
CA LYS A 311 7.44 -17.41 -0.18
C LYS A 311 6.19 -16.69 0.32
N THR A 312 6.31 -15.91 1.39
CA THR A 312 5.19 -15.12 1.93
C THR A 312 4.76 -14.01 0.96
N TYR A 313 5.71 -13.30 0.34
CA TYR A 313 5.39 -12.34 -0.71
C TYR A 313 4.57 -12.98 -1.84
N VAL A 314 5.06 -14.10 -2.36
CA VAL A 314 4.40 -14.84 -3.44
C VAL A 314 3.00 -15.28 -3.02
N GLU A 315 2.88 -15.98 -1.89
CA GLU A 315 1.59 -16.51 -1.40
C GLU A 315 0.54 -15.43 -1.21
N ILE A 316 0.93 -14.30 -0.61
CA ILE A 316 -0.03 -13.25 -0.27
C ILE A 316 -0.34 -12.38 -1.48
N ALA A 317 0.67 -11.96 -2.28
CA ALA A 317 0.44 -11.10 -3.43
C ALA A 317 -0.31 -11.81 -4.57
N SER A 318 -0.11 -13.12 -4.75
CA SER A 318 -0.82 -13.92 -5.75
C SER A 318 -2.16 -14.50 -5.26
N ALA A 319 -2.59 -14.19 -4.03
CA ALA A 319 -3.84 -14.69 -3.49
C ALA A 319 -5.04 -14.26 -4.34
N LYS A 320 -5.98 -15.20 -4.55
CA LYS A 320 -7.21 -14.89 -5.27
C LYS A 320 -8.04 -13.85 -4.51
N PRO A 321 -8.71 -12.92 -5.23
CA PRO A 321 -9.62 -11.97 -4.60
C PRO A 321 -10.68 -12.67 -3.75
N VAL A 322 -10.88 -12.15 -2.55
CA VAL A 322 -11.99 -12.55 -1.69
C VAL A 322 -13.00 -11.42 -1.69
N PRO A 323 -14.20 -11.60 -2.27
CA PRO A 323 -15.20 -10.56 -2.31
C PRO A 323 -15.54 -10.05 -0.90
N ARG A 324 -15.53 -8.74 -0.71
CA ARG A 324 -15.97 -8.13 0.55
C ARG A 324 -17.44 -8.45 0.77
N GLN A 325 -17.77 -9.13 1.86
CA GLN A 325 -19.17 -9.29 2.24
C GLN A 325 -19.74 -7.93 2.68
N PRO A 326 -20.95 -7.55 2.18
CA PRO A 326 -21.63 -6.34 2.68
C PRO A 326 -21.83 -6.45 4.20
N ARG A 327 -21.49 -5.42 4.95
CA ARG A 327 -21.64 -5.39 6.42
C ARG A 327 -23.09 -5.48 6.93
N PHE A 328 -24.07 -5.37 6.04
CA PHE A 328 -25.49 -5.42 6.36
C PHE A 328 -26.17 -6.54 5.56
N ARG A 329 -26.09 -7.75 6.07
CA ARG A 329 -27.18 -8.68 5.86
C ARG A 329 -28.25 -8.27 6.86
N THR A 330 -29.21 -7.44 6.42
CA THR A 330 -30.49 -7.33 7.12
C THR A 330 -31.04 -8.75 7.18
N GLN A 331 -31.11 -9.33 8.38
CA GLN A 331 -31.87 -10.54 8.58
C GLN A 331 -33.33 -10.18 8.18
N GLN A 332 -33.75 -10.49 6.97
CA GLN A 332 -35.17 -10.66 6.67
C GLN A 332 -35.62 -11.82 7.55
N LYS A 333 -36.10 -11.48 8.75
CA LYS A 333 -37.00 -12.39 9.49
C LYS A 333 -38.09 -12.72 8.55
N ASN A 334 -38.22 -13.99 8.16
CA ASN A 334 -39.47 -14.57 7.64
C ASN A 334 -40.57 -14.26 8.66
N GLN A 335 -41.30 -13.19 8.44
CA GLN A 335 -42.58 -13.00 9.06
C GLN A 335 -43.53 -13.91 8.26
N GLU A 336 -43.70 -15.14 8.74
CA GLU A 336 -44.89 -15.92 8.42
C GLU A 336 -46.10 -15.08 8.84
N LEU A 337 -46.86 -14.64 7.83
CA LEU A 337 -48.19 -14.04 8.05
C LEU A 337 -49.07 -15.05 8.76
N PRO A 338 -49.75 -14.70 9.86
CA PRO A 338 -50.69 -15.60 10.51
C PRO A 338 -51.82 -15.85 9.55
N LYS A 339 -52.09 -17.15 9.27
CA LYS A 339 -53.33 -17.59 8.59
C LYS A 339 -54.48 -17.15 9.46
N LYS A 340 -55.37 -16.28 8.91
CA LYS A 340 -56.68 -15.98 9.51
C LYS A 340 -57.55 -17.20 9.43
N PRO A 341 -58.41 -17.40 10.45
CA PRO A 341 -59.34 -18.54 10.57
C PRO A 341 -60.44 -18.53 9.51
#